data_9e0a9c3abd00d33c1a4cb7ce996a41a0
#
_entry.id   9e0a9c3abd00d33c1a4cb7ce996a41a0
#
_cell.length_a   1.000
_cell.length_b   1.000
_cell.length_c   1.000
_cell.angle_alpha   90.00
_cell.angle_beta   90.00
_cell.angle_gamma   90.00
#
_symmetry.space_group_name_H-M   'P 1'
#
loop_
_entity.id
_entity.type
_entity.pdbx_description
1 polymer ?
#
loop_
_entity_poly.entity_id
_entity_poly.type
_entity_poly.pdbx_seq_one_letter_code
_entity_poly.pdbx_strand_id
1 'polypeptide(L)' 'MPAFRFEAIDAGDRPQKGVIEADSARAARGQLRTQGLTPLVV' A
#
# COMPACT_ATOMS: atom_id res chain seq x y z
N MET A 1 -2.04 3.90 15.79
CA MET A 1 -2.14 2.88 14.74
C MET A 1 -0.75 2.57 14.22
N PRO A 2 -0.42 1.30 13.97
CA PRO A 2 0.88 0.97 13.45
C PRO A 2 1.09 1.50 12.03
N ALA A 3 2.33 1.81 11.72
CA ALA A 3 2.71 2.25 10.39
C ALA A 3 3.36 1.09 9.64
N PHE A 4 3.01 0.95 8.38
CA PHE A 4 3.55 -0.11 7.52
C PHE A 4 4.25 0.51 6.33
N ARG A 5 5.44 0.02 6.03
CA ARG A 5 6.12 0.32 4.80
C ARG A 5 5.51 -0.46 3.67
N PHE A 6 5.31 0.18 2.55
CA PHE A 6 4.73 -0.52 1.41
C PHE A 6 5.50 -0.26 0.12
N GLU A 7 5.41 -1.21 -0.78
CA GLU A 7 5.79 -1.06 -2.17
C GLU A 7 4.60 -1.49 -3.01
N ALA A 8 4.22 -0.66 -3.95
CA ALA A 8 3.07 -0.92 -4.80
C ALA A 8 3.33 -0.40 -6.20
N ILE A 9 2.52 -0.84 -7.14
CA ILE A 9 2.58 -0.39 -8.54
C ILE A 9 1.27 0.32 -8.86
N ASP A 10 1.35 1.50 -9.45
CA ASP A 10 0.16 2.24 -9.86
C ASP A 10 -0.36 1.75 -11.22
N ALA A 11 -1.43 2.37 -11.72
CA ALA A 11 -2.05 1.99 -12.99
C ALA A 11 -1.12 2.22 -14.20
N GLY A 12 -0.12 3.09 -14.04
CA GLY A 12 0.86 3.33 -15.08
C GLY A 12 2.10 2.43 -14.97
N ASP A 13 2.01 1.38 -14.17
CA ASP A 13 3.09 0.41 -13.94
C ASP A 13 4.33 1.05 -13.32
N ARG A 14 4.14 2.10 -12.53
CA ARG A 14 5.21 2.80 -11.85
C ARG A 14 5.31 2.35 -10.39
N PRO A 15 6.51 2.03 -9.92
CA PRO A 15 6.67 1.63 -8.52
C PRO A 15 6.43 2.81 -7.59
N GLN A 16 5.67 2.57 -6.53
CA GLN A 16 5.38 3.53 -5.48
C GLN A 16 5.84 2.95 -4.16
N LYS A 17 6.51 3.75 -3.37
CA LYS A 17 6.98 3.36 -2.05
C LYS A 17 6.56 4.42 -1.04
N GLY A 18 6.24 3.97 0.16
CA GLY A 18 5.88 4.91 1.20
C GLY A 18 5.55 4.22 2.50
N VAL A 19 4.91 4.96 3.37
CA VAL A 19 4.46 4.48 4.67
C VAL A 19 2.97 4.78 4.80
N ILE A 20 2.22 3.81 5.27
CA ILE A 20 0.79 3.93 5.47
C ILE A 20 0.43 3.48 6.88
N GLU A 21 -0.48 4.19 7.53
CA GLU A 21 -0.98 3.83 8.85
C GLU A 21 -2.24 3.00 8.70
N ALA A 22 -2.26 1.85 9.35
CA ALA A 22 -3.40 0.95 9.32
C ALA A 22 -3.37 0.05 10.54
N ASP A 23 -4.50 -0.58 10.84
CA ASP A 23 -4.61 -1.49 11.98
C ASP A 23 -3.84 -2.80 11.76
N SER A 24 -3.67 -3.19 10.51
CA SER A 24 -2.97 -4.42 10.15
C SER A 24 -2.43 -4.30 8.73
N ALA A 25 -1.53 -5.22 8.37
CA ALA A 25 -1.00 -5.27 7.01
C ALA A 25 -2.12 -5.50 5.99
N ARG A 26 -3.12 -6.30 6.36
CA ARG A 26 -4.26 -6.56 5.50
C ARG A 26 -5.07 -5.30 5.25
N ALA A 27 -5.29 -4.50 6.29
CA ALA A 27 -5.99 -3.23 6.16
C ALA A 27 -5.19 -2.25 5.31
N ALA A 28 -3.87 -2.24 5.46
CA ALA A 28 -2.99 -1.41 4.66
C ALA A 28 -3.12 -1.76 3.17
N ARG A 29 -3.10 -3.05 2.85
CA ARG A 29 -3.27 -3.49 1.46
C ARG A 29 -4.62 -3.06 0.88
N GLY A 30 -5.68 -3.16 1.69
CA GLY A 30 -7.00 -2.71 1.28
C GLY A 30 -7.04 -1.22 0.95
N GLN A 31 -6.38 -0.41 1.76
CA GLN A 31 -6.29 1.03 1.51
C GLN A 31 -5.54 1.33 0.21
N LEU A 32 -4.46 0.61 -0.05
CA LEU A 32 -3.69 0.79 -1.27
C LEU A 32 -4.53 0.46 -2.50
N ARG A 33 -5.30 -0.60 -2.45
CA ARG A 33 -6.21 -0.96 -3.55
C ARG A 33 -7.25 0.12 -3.80
N THR A 34 -7.78 0.69 -2.73
CA THR A 34 -8.76 1.77 -2.84
C THR A 34 -8.16 2.98 -3.55
N GLN A 35 -6.87 3.19 -3.40
CA GLN A 35 -6.16 4.28 -4.07
C GLN A 35 -5.75 3.96 -5.50
N GLY A 36 -6.08 2.78 -5.99
CA GLY A 36 -5.73 2.35 -7.34
C GLY A 36 -4.33 1.77 -7.44
N LEU A 37 -3.74 1.39 -6.31
CA LEU A 37 -2.41 0.80 -6.28
C LEU A 37 -2.50 -0.71 -6.16
N THR A 38 -1.53 -1.41 -6.75
CA THR A 38 -1.39 -2.85 -6.59
C THR A 38 -0.27 -3.10 -5.57
N PRO A 39 -0.61 -3.49 -4.33
CA PRO A 39 0.41 -3.70 -3.31
C PRO A 39 1.28 -4.91 -3.65
N LEU A 40 2.59 -4.72 -3.58
CA LEU A 40 3.56 -5.79 -3.77
C LEU A 40 4.09 -6.29 -2.44
N VAL A 41 4.44 -5.36 -1.57
CA VAL A 41 4.95 -5.64 -0.22
C VAL A 41 4.32 -4.66 0.75
N VAL A 42 3.97 -5.15 1.91
CA VAL A 42 3.45 -4.32 2.99
C VAL A 42 4.17 -4.64 4.29
#